data_cb6f279abb8a30baf83340ef5f94d3e0
#
_entry.id   cb6f279abb8a30baf83340ef5f94d3e0
#
_cell.length_a   1.000
_cell.length_b   1.000
_cell.length_c   1.000
_cell.angle_alpha   90.00
_cell.angle_beta   90.00
_cell.angle_gamma   90.00
#
_symmetry.space_group_name_H-M   'P 1'
#
loop_
_entity.id
_entity.type
_entity.pdbx_description
1 polymer ?
#
loop_
_entity_poly.entity_id
_entity_poly.type
_entity_poly.pdbx_seq_one_letter_code
_entity_poly.pdbx_strand_id
1 'polypeptide(L)'
;MKKYIWLMACLVAFSPLSANAAKKQKKAKKAQTELWPDGTKMDAWFSNAQKVNVDTLGKKYVLTDYGVKTDSTLIQTKAIQTVIDRAAQDGGGVIVVPAGTYQSGALFFRPKTHLYVSEGGKL
;
A
#
# COMPACT_ATOMS: atom_id res chain seq x y z
N MET A 1 26.28 73.71 6.45
CA MET A 1 24.82 73.72 6.54
C MET A 1 24.31 72.33 6.86
N LYS A 2 23.56 72.28 7.90
CA LYS A 2 23.04 71.06 8.57
C LYS A 2 22.02 70.34 7.72
N LYS A 3 22.08 69.01 7.65
CA LYS A 3 20.87 68.19 7.40
C LYS A 3 20.99 66.86 8.13
N TYR A 4 20.18 66.72 9.13
CA TYR A 4 19.97 65.55 9.96
C TYR A 4 19.24 64.47 9.17
N ILE A 5 19.79 63.26 9.10
CA ILE A 5 19.09 62.10 8.57
C ILE A 5 18.71 61.24 9.80
N TRP A 6 17.44 61.20 10.03
CA TRP A 6 16.81 60.34 11.01
C TRP A 6 16.86 58.88 10.55
N LEU A 7 17.58 58.07 11.25
CA LEU A 7 17.58 56.63 11.11
C LEU A 7 16.37 56.08 11.90
N MET A 8 15.33 55.73 11.16
CA MET A 8 14.26 54.87 11.71
C MET A 8 14.68 53.41 11.58
N ALA A 9 15.13 52.81 12.69
CA ALA A 9 15.32 51.38 12.79
C ALA A 9 13.98 50.71 12.98
N CYS A 10 13.44 50.10 11.93
CA CYS A 10 12.35 49.16 12.03
C CYS A 10 12.88 47.83 12.55
N LEU A 11 12.69 47.61 13.84
CA LEU A 11 12.89 46.32 14.48
C LEU A 11 11.74 45.40 14.08
N VAL A 12 11.94 44.60 13.05
CA VAL A 12 11.02 43.52 12.73
C VAL A 12 11.37 42.36 13.65
N ALA A 13 10.57 42.21 14.70
CA ALA A 13 10.61 41.04 15.56
C ALA A 13 10.18 39.81 14.75
N PHE A 14 11.14 39.02 14.34
CA PHE A 14 10.92 37.72 13.73
C PHE A 14 10.56 36.73 14.86
N SER A 15 9.27 36.49 15.05
CA SER A 15 8.77 35.46 15.95
C SER A 15 8.99 34.10 15.32
N PRO A 16 9.70 33.16 15.96
CA PRO A 16 9.76 31.78 15.50
C PRO A 16 8.49 31.04 15.95
N LEU A 17 7.41 31.24 15.20
CA LEU A 17 6.20 30.44 15.36
C LEU A 17 6.19 29.41 14.24
N SER A 18 6.61 28.19 14.52
CA SER A 18 6.20 26.98 13.80
C SER A 18 7.12 25.78 13.92
N ALA A 19 7.81 25.58 15.03
CA ALA A 19 8.53 24.31 15.23
C ALA A 19 7.74 23.25 16.02
N ASN A 20 6.56 23.57 16.54
CA ASN A 20 5.80 22.68 17.40
C ASN A 20 4.58 22.00 16.77
N ALA A 21 4.21 22.32 15.53
CA ALA A 21 3.05 21.69 14.87
C ALA A 21 3.36 20.31 14.26
N ALA A 22 4.63 20.03 13.93
CA ALA A 22 5.01 18.76 13.31
C ALA A 22 5.26 17.61 14.31
N LYS A 23 5.39 17.89 15.59
CA LYS A 23 5.63 16.85 16.62
C LYS A 23 4.36 16.25 17.23
N LYS A 24 3.19 16.77 16.95
CA LYS A 24 1.93 16.35 17.60
C LYS A 24 1.14 15.27 16.84
N GLN A 25 1.57 14.89 15.65
CA GLN A 25 0.87 13.85 14.87
C GLN A 25 1.48 12.44 14.96
N LYS A 26 2.55 12.25 15.73
CA LYS A 26 3.09 10.92 16.03
C LYS A 26 2.57 10.31 17.32
N LYS A 27 1.57 10.91 17.96
CA LYS A 27 0.98 10.37 19.18
C LYS A 27 -0.15 9.41 18.85
N ALA A 28 0.19 8.13 18.91
CA ALA A 28 -0.72 7.04 19.25
C ALA A 28 -1.85 6.76 18.24
N LYS A 29 -1.60 5.95 17.22
CA LYS A 29 -2.53 4.86 17.00
C LYS A 29 -2.48 3.97 18.24
N LYS A 30 -3.27 4.33 19.24
CA LYS A 30 -3.58 3.48 20.38
C LYS A 30 -4.09 2.19 19.75
N ALA A 31 -3.42 1.07 20.03
CA ALA A 31 -3.91 -0.24 19.63
C ALA A 31 -5.36 -0.33 20.12
N GLN A 32 -6.31 -0.19 19.21
CA GLN A 32 -7.68 -0.54 19.51
C GLN A 32 -7.63 -2.02 19.78
N THR A 33 -7.89 -2.41 21.02
CA THR A 33 -8.09 -3.81 21.37
C THR A 33 -9.31 -4.25 20.60
N GLU A 34 -9.10 -4.90 19.47
CA GLU A 34 -10.20 -5.46 18.68
C GLU A 34 -10.82 -6.60 19.49
N LEU A 35 -12.14 -6.56 19.56
CA LEU A 35 -12.93 -7.56 20.24
C LEU A 35 -13.63 -8.43 19.18
N TRP A 36 -13.79 -9.70 19.49
CA TRP A 36 -14.67 -10.58 18.73
C TRP A 36 -16.12 -10.11 18.83
N PRO A 37 -17.02 -10.50 17.89
CA PRO A 37 -18.44 -10.15 17.97
C PRO A 37 -19.15 -10.59 19.25
N ASP A 38 -18.60 -11.57 19.97
CA ASP A 38 -19.07 -12.05 21.28
C ASP A 38 -18.55 -11.21 22.46
N GLY A 39 -17.75 -10.17 22.18
CA GLY A 39 -17.16 -9.29 23.19
C GLY A 39 -15.87 -9.82 23.83
N THR A 40 -15.37 -10.98 23.42
CA THR A 40 -14.09 -11.49 23.91
C THR A 40 -12.90 -10.77 23.27
N LYS A 41 -11.78 -10.69 23.98
CA LYS A 41 -10.57 -10.02 23.50
C LYS A 41 -9.91 -10.84 22.39
N MET A 42 -9.61 -10.18 21.27
CA MET A 42 -8.79 -10.79 20.22
C MET A 42 -7.37 -11.07 20.70
N ASP A 43 -6.84 -12.21 20.30
CA ASP A 43 -5.46 -12.56 20.57
C ASP A 43 -4.49 -11.61 19.88
N ALA A 44 -3.37 -11.32 20.55
CA ALA A 44 -2.38 -10.35 20.08
C ALA A 44 -1.81 -10.66 18.69
N TRP A 45 -1.81 -11.92 18.25
CA TRP A 45 -1.30 -12.29 16.94
C TRP A 45 -2.18 -11.80 15.79
N PHE A 46 -3.49 -11.58 16.00
CA PHE A 46 -4.37 -10.96 15.00
C PHE A 46 -4.04 -9.49 14.76
N SER A 47 -3.74 -8.76 15.84
CA SER A 47 -3.37 -7.34 15.74
C SER A 47 -1.92 -7.13 15.30
N ASN A 48 -1.07 -8.14 15.47
CA ASN A 48 0.32 -8.14 15.05
C ASN A 48 0.54 -8.74 13.66
N ALA A 49 -0.51 -8.89 12.85
CA ALA A 49 -0.38 -9.30 11.46
C ALA A 49 0.58 -8.34 10.74
N GLN A 50 1.82 -8.76 10.60
CA GLN A 50 2.84 -7.99 9.89
C GLN A 50 2.43 -7.91 8.42
N LYS A 51 2.38 -6.70 7.89
CA LYS A 51 2.20 -6.52 6.45
C LYS A 51 3.37 -7.17 5.74
N VAL A 52 3.07 -8.22 5.00
CA VAL A 52 4.08 -8.89 4.17
C VAL A 52 4.61 -7.89 3.16
N ASN A 53 5.94 -7.73 3.13
CA ASN A 53 6.55 -6.90 2.10
C ASN A 53 6.59 -7.68 0.78
N VAL A 54 5.76 -7.24 -0.16
CA VAL A 54 5.61 -7.86 -1.48
C VAL A 54 6.94 -7.87 -2.25
N ASP A 55 7.82 -6.89 -1.99
CA ASP A 55 9.11 -6.78 -2.67
C ASP A 55 10.10 -7.88 -2.28
N THR A 56 9.88 -8.53 -1.13
CA THR A 56 10.73 -9.63 -0.65
C THR A 56 10.29 -11.01 -1.17
N LEU A 57 9.12 -11.11 -1.80
CA LEU A 57 8.55 -12.37 -2.26
C LEU A 57 9.01 -12.80 -3.66
N GLY A 58 9.90 -12.04 -4.30
CA GLY A 58 10.45 -12.35 -5.60
C GLY A 58 9.97 -11.44 -6.72
N LYS A 59 10.16 -11.90 -7.97
CA LYS A 59 9.78 -11.14 -9.18
C LYS A 59 8.28 -10.90 -9.23
N LYS A 60 7.90 -9.69 -9.64
CA LYS A 60 6.49 -9.29 -9.82
C LYS A 60 6.02 -9.55 -11.24
N TYR A 61 4.83 -10.12 -11.36
CA TYR A 61 4.12 -10.39 -12.61
C TYR A 61 2.79 -9.65 -12.57
N VAL A 62 2.75 -8.45 -13.14
CA VAL A 62 1.54 -7.61 -13.16
C VAL A 62 0.62 -8.13 -14.26
N LEU A 63 -0.63 -8.47 -13.94
CA LEU A 63 -1.55 -9.10 -14.89
C LEU A 63 -1.73 -8.31 -16.19
N THR A 64 -1.79 -6.97 -16.10
CA THR A 64 -1.96 -6.10 -17.27
C THR A 64 -0.78 -6.15 -18.24
N ASP A 65 0.43 -6.38 -17.76
CA ASP A 65 1.65 -6.48 -18.59
C ASP A 65 1.65 -7.76 -19.46
N TYR A 66 0.82 -8.73 -19.09
CA TYR A 66 0.61 -9.99 -19.81
C TYR A 66 -0.70 -10.02 -20.59
N GLY A 67 -1.31 -8.86 -20.82
CA GLY A 67 -2.50 -8.72 -21.67
C GLY A 67 -3.81 -9.08 -20.99
N VAL A 68 -3.83 -9.29 -19.67
CA VAL A 68 -5.09 -9.46 -18.93
C VAL A 68 -5.77 -8.09 -18.80
N LYS A 69 -7.02 -8.02 -19.25
CA LYS A 69 -7.77 -6.76 -19.31
C LYS A 69 -8.57 -6.53 -18.03
N THR A 70 -8.71 -5.27 -17.67
CA THR A 70 -9.59 -4.82 -16.59
C THR A 70 -11.04 -4.80 -17.12
N ASP A 71 -11.69 -5.95 -17.09
CA ASP A 71 -13.05 -6.13 -17.62
C ASP A 71 -13.80 -7.13 -16.75
N SER A 72 -14.90 -6.70 -16.17
CA SER A 72 -15.76 -7.53 -15.31
C SER A 72 -16.70 -8.46 -16.10
N THR A 73 -16.76 -8.35 -17.41
CA THR A 73 -17.63 -9.17 -18.27
C THR A 73 -16.87 -10.30 -18.97
N LEU A 74 -15.54 -10.20 -19.02
CA LEU A 74 -14.68 -11.12 -19.73
C LEU A 74 -14.02 -12.11 -18.76
N ILE A 75 -14.36 -13.39 -18.90
CA ILE A 75 -13.70 -14.46 -18.13
C ILE A 75 -12.30 -14.71 -18.72
N GLN A 76 -11.26 -14.41 -17.94
CA GLN A 76 -9.86 -14.45 -18.39
C GLN A 76 -9.04 -15.52 -17.66
N THR A 77 -9.68 -16.58 -17.21
CA THR A 77 -9.04 -17.66 -16.43
C THR A 77 -7.76 -18.18 -17.09
N LYS A 78 -7.80 -18.47 -18.40
CA LYS A 78 -6.63 -18.99 -19.12
C LYS A 78 -5.47 -18.00 -19.15
N ALA A 79 -5.75 -16.72 -19.41
CA ALA A 79 -4.72 -15.68 -19.44
C ALA A 79 -4.05 -15.52 -18.06
N ILE A 80 -4.85 -15.46 -17.00
CA ILE A 80 -4.35 -15.36 -15.63
C ILE A 80 -3.56 -16.61 -15.23
N GLN A 81 -4.06 -17.80 -15.57
CA GLN A 81 -3.37 -19.05 -15.30
C GLN A 81 -2.01 -19.12 -16.01
N THR A 82 -1.92 -18.63 -17.24
CA THR A 82 -0.65 -18.56 -17.97
C THR A 82 0.39 -17.69 -17.24
N VAL A 83 -0.04 -16.60 -16.63
CA VAL A 83 0.87 -15.74 -15.83
C VAL A 83 1.37 -16.48 -14.58
N ILE A 84 0.47 -17.22 -13.92
CA ILE A 84 0.84 -18.03 -12.73
C ILE A 84 1.83 -19.12 -13.12
N ASP A 85 1.55 -19.86 -14.20
CA ASP A 85 2.44 -20.94 -14.67
C ASP A 85 3.80 -20.39 -15.15
N ARG A 86 3.83 -19.20 -15.76
CA ARG A 86 5.05 -18.50 -16.11
C ARG A 86 5.89 -18.13 -14.89
N ALA A 87 5.25 -17.57 -13.87
CA ALA A 87 5.93 -17.24 -12.62
C ALA A 87 6.53 -18.49 -11.96
N ALA A 88 5.82 -19.62 -12.02
CA ALA A 88 6.30 -20.89 -11.50
C ALA A 88 7.52 -21.41 -12.27
N GLN A 89 7.50 -21.33 -13.62
CA GLN A 89 8.62 -21.73 -14.49
C GLN A 89 9.88 -20.90 -14.24
N ASP A 90 9.71 -19.60 -13.97
CA ASP A 90 10.81 -18.68 -13.65
C ASP A 90 11.36 -18.86 -12.22
N GLY A 91 10.86 -19.86 -11.46
CA GLY A 91 11.34 -20.18 -10.10
C GLY A 91 10.47 -19.64 -8.97
N GLY A 92 9.35 -19.01 -9.28
CA GLY A 92 8.41 -18.40 -8.37
C GLY A 92 8.30 -16.90 -8.52
N GLY A 93 7.39 -16.28 -7.79
CA GLY A 93 7.20 -14.83 -7.80
C GLY A 93 5.81 -14.42 -7.34
N VAL A 94 5.52 -13.14 -7.51
CA VAL A 94 4.27 -12.52 -7.06
C VAL A 94 3.42 -12.13 -8.25
N ILE A 95 2.24 -12.71 -8.35
CA ILE A 95 1.22 -12.31 -9.32
C ILE A 95 0.49 -11.10 -8.75
N VAL A 96 0.63 -9.96 -9.39
CA VAL A 96 0.03 -8.70 -8.96
C VAL A 96 -1.25 -8.45 -9.74
N VAL A 97 -2.36 -8.35 -9.00
CA VAL A 97 -3.65 -7.88 -9.52
C VAL A 97 -3.72 -6.38 -9.29
N PRO A 98 -3.57 -5.54 -10.32
CA PRO A 98 -3.66 -4.08 -10.15
C PRO A 98 -5.11 -3.64 -9.89
N ALA A 99 -5.30 -2.34 -9.61
CA ALA A 99 -6.62 -1.77 -9.43
C ALA A 99 -7.53 -2.07 -10.65
N GLY A 100 -8.76 -2.46 -10.38
CA GLY A 100 -9.76 -2.83 -11.38
C GLY A 100 -10.43 -4.15 -11.08
N THR A 101 -11.35 -4.56 -11.95
CA THR A 101 -12.10 -5.82 -11.80
C THR A 101 -11.66 -6.80 -12.88
N TYR A 102 -11.27 -8.01 -12.44
CA TYR A 102 -10.84 -9.11 -13.30
C TYR A 102 -11.70 -10.31 -13.02
N GLN A 103 -12.38 -10.84 -14.03
CA GLN A 103 -13.21 -12.01 -13.84
C GLN A 103 -12.45 -13.29 -14.20
N SER A 104 -12.40 -14.23 -13.27
CA SER A 104 -11.80 -15.54 -13.47
C SER A 104 -12.64 -16.66 -12.89
N GLY A 105 -12.44 -17.86 -13.39
CA GLY A 105 -12.86 -19.10 -12.74
C GLY A 105 -11.79 -19.62 -11.79
N ALA A 106 -11.72 -20.94 -11.61
CA ALA A 106 -10.72 -21.57 -10.77
C ALA A 106 -9.30 -21.32 -11.27
N LEU A 107 -8.41 -20.89 -10.35
CA LEU A 107 -6.98 -20.68 -10.60
C LEU A 107 -6.17 -21.64 -9.73
N PHE A 108 -5.13 -22.21 -10.34
CA PHE A 108 -4.27 -23.18 -9.68
C PHE A 108 -2.89 -22.56 -9.44
N PHE A 109 -2.58 -22.23 -8.20
CA PHE A 109 -1.27 -21.73 -7.83
C PHE A 109 -0.24 -22.86 -7.75
N ARG A 110 0.99 -22.53 -8.06
CA ARG A 110 2.14 -23.43 -8.03
C ARG A 110 3.03 -23.12 -6.82
N PRO A 111 3.91 -24.03 -6.42
CA PRO A 111 4.88 -23.76 -5.35
C PRO A 111 5.66 -22.47 -5.64
N LYS A 112 5.93 -21.70 -4.58
CA LYS A 112 6.65 -20.41 -4.64
C LYS A 112 5.95 -19.29 -5.42
N THR A 113 4.68 -19.46 -5.81
CA THR A 113 3.88 -18.40 -6.41
C THR A 113 2.97 -17.76 -5.36
N HIS A 114 2.90 -16.43 -5.36
CA HIS A 114 2.13 -15.64 -4.40
C HIS A 114 1.15 -14.76 -5.15
N LEU A 115 -0.06 -14.58 -4.60
CA LEU A 115 -1.05 -13.64 -5.12
C LEU A 115 -1.03 -12.37 -4.29
N TYR A 116 -0.89 -11.24 -4.95
CA TYR A 116 -1.05 -9.93 -4.33
C TYR A 116 -2.11 -9.13 -5.07
N VAL A 117 -3.18 -8.80 -4.36
CA VAL A 117 -4.24 -7.94 -4.88
C VAL A 117 -3.98 -6.52 -4.38
N SER A 118 -3.72 -5.61 -5.30
CA SER A 118 -3.46 -4.21 -4.99
C SER A 118 -4.74 -3.53 -4.47
N GLU A 119 -4.58 -2.40 -3.81
CA GLU A 119 -5.72 -1.59 -3.39
C GLU A 119 -6.61 -1.25 -4.60
N GLY A 120 -7.92 -1.46 -4.48
CA GLY A 120 -8.87 -1.31 -5.57
C GLY A 120 -8.89 -2.45 -6.61
N GLY A 121 -8.04 -3.46 -6.46
CA GLY A 121 -8.08 -4.68 -7.29
C GLY A 121 -9.18 -5.63 -6.81
N LYS A 122 -9.83 -6.30 -7.77
CA LYS A 122 -10.85 -7.34 -7.55
C LYS A 122 -10.59 -8.48 -8.52
N LEU A 123 -10.55 -9.69 -7.99
CA LEU A 123 -10.37 -10.92 -8.75
C LEU A 123 -11.49 -11.90 -8.40
#